data_8f38a1d92b1a5fdf5d1edc4d3a80e104
#
_entry.id   8f38a1d92b1a5fdf5d1edc4d3a80e104
#
_cell.length_a   1.000
_cell.length_b   1.000
_cell.length_c   1.000
_cell.angle_alpha   90.00
_cell.angle_beta   90.00
_cell.angle_gamma   90.00
#
_symmetry.space_group_name_H-M   'P 1'
#
loop_
_entity.id
_entity.type
_entity.pdbx_description
1 polymer ?
#
loop_
_entity_poly.entity_id
_entity_poly.type
_entity_poly.pdbx_seq_one_letter_code
_entity_poly.pdbx_strand_id
1 'polypeptide(L)'
;TLIIGWLWWLLAGYNEIEAHILGEHHFSVLIVFFTLSVAALALLSAKIQWTQLARVGFWLLPLTCVLAMSNFGEALFIGYDVYPSQGWGLLALLAFVLVQYRFLWRQREISSCGLLSAFHVLTAWFLFSLVYWEASHWQRELQWYGTNAAILWFACLVVPLVALLSLTNKSIWPFAQYSADYKNLIPAPLLLGLLLWFIAACHYSGITDQFYLPILNPLDLAQAAVLIIFAYTVKRGFIKLDS
;
A
#
# COMPACT_ATOMS: atom_id res chain seq x y z
N THR A 1 14.73 -27.96 6.74
CA THR A 1 14.80 -27.75 8.22
C THR A 1 14.68 -26.28 8.61
N LEU A 2 15.43 -25.34 8.04
CA LEU A 2 15.40 -23.92 8.39
C LEU A 2 14.01 -23.27 8.18
N ILE A 3 13.39 -23.51 7.02
CA ILE A 3 12.04 -22.99 6.70
C ILE A 3 10.99 -23.52 7.70
N ILE A 4 11.07 -24.80 8.04
CA ILE A 4 10.13 -25.40 9.01
C ILE A 4 10.30 -24.77 10.39
N GLY A 5 11.55 -24.59 10.86
CA GLY A 5 11.80 -23.94 12.15
C GLY A 5 11.31 -22.49 12.19
N TRP A 6 11.46 -21.77 11.07
CA TRP A 6 10.99 -20.39 10.98
C TRP A 6 9.46 -20.32 10.92
N LEU A 7 8.81 -21.18 10.14
CA LEU A 7 7.35 -21.26 10.11
C LEU A 7 6.77 -21.64 11.49
N TRP A 8 7.45 -22.55 12.21
CA TRP A 8 7.06 -22.90 13.57
C TRP A 8 7.18 -21.70 14.53
N TRP A 9 8.24 -20.92 14.42
CA TRP A 9 8.42 -19.70 15.19
C TRP A 9 7.31 -18.68 14.93
N LEU A 10 6.97 -18.46 13.65
CA LEU A 10 5.90 -17.54 13.29
C LEU A 10 4.53 -18.03 13.78
N LEU A 11 4.25 -19.32 13.67
CA LEU A 11 3.01 -19.90 14.13
C LEU A 11 2.90 -19.83 15.66
N ALA A 12 3.95 -20.14 16.39
CA ALA A 12 3.98 -20.02 17.85
C ALA A 12 3.74 -18.58 18.29
N GLY A 13 4.43 -17.61 17.70
CA GLY A 13 4.23 -16.20 18.02
C GLY A 13 2.85 -15.68 17.62
N TYR A 14 2.30 -16.13 16.50
CA TYR A 14 0.93 -15.82 16.12
C TYR A 14 -0.06 -16.31 17.18
N ASN A 15 0.03 -17.60 17.61
CA ASN A 15 -0.86 -18.18 18.61
C ASN A 15 -0.74 -17.48 19.98
N GLU A 16 0.47 -17.09 20.39
CA GLU A 16 0.67 -16.33 21.63
C GLU A 16 0.02 -14.94 21.57
N ILE A 17 0.17 -14.25 20.44
CA ILE A 17 -0.44 -12.93 20.23
C ILE A 17 -1.96 -13.06 20.22
N GLU A 18 -2.50 -14.05 19.50
CA GLU A 18 -3.94 -14.35 19.43
C GLU A 18 -4.54 -14.65 20.82
N ALA A 19 -3.80 -15.36 21.67
CA ALA A 19 -4.25 -15.74 23.00
C ALA A 19 -4.23 -14.57 24.02
N HIS A 20 -3.33 -13.61 23.86
CA HIS A 20 -3.05 -12.60 24.86
C HIS A 20 -3.34 -11.16 24.46
N ILE A 21 -3.43 -10.87 23.15
CA ILE A 21 -3.62 -9.52 22.64
C ILE A 21 -4.89 -9.48 21.79
N LEU A 22 -5.94 -8.92 22.38
CA LEU A 22 -7.24 -8.78 21.74
C LEU A 22 -7.51 -7.30 21.40
N GLY A 23 -8.44 -7.09 20.46
CA GLY A 23 -8.95 -5.77 20.13
C GLY A 23 -8.00 -4.94 19.25
N GLU A 24 -7.97 -3.64 19.49
CA GLU A 24 -7.36 -2.63 18.61
C GLU A 24 -5.85 -2.78 18.37
N HIS A 25 -5.13 -3.48 19.24
CA HIS A 25 -3.68 -3.64 19.11
C HIS A 25 -3.26 -4.92 18.39
N HIS A 26 -4.18 -5.86 18.17
CA HIS A 26 -3.88 -7.18 17.62
C HIS A 26 -3.14 -7.11 16.26
N PHE A 27 -3.73 -6.40 15.29
CA PHE A 27 -3.13 -6.21 13.97
C PHE A 27 -1.73 -5.57 14.02
N SER A 28 -1.59 -4.52 14.82
CA SER A 28 -0.34 -3.78 14.98
C SER A 28 0.77 -4.65 15.56
N VAL A 29 0.46 -5.44 16.58
CA VAL A 29 1.43 -6.32 17.26
C VAL A 29 1.86 -7.46 16.34
N LEU A 30 0.97 -8.03 15.54
CA LEU A 30 1.32 -9.04 14.55
C LEU A 30 2.28 -8.48 13.48
N ILE A 31 2.03 -7.29 12.95
CA ILE A 31 2.95 -6.64 11.99
C ILE A 31 4.32 -6.40 12.64
N VAL A 32 4.35 -5.89 13.86
CA VAL A 32 5.62 -5.67 14.60
C VAL A 32 6.35 -6.99 14.81
N PHE A 33 5.66 -8.04 15.25
CA PHE A 33 6.25 -9.37 15.46
C PHE A 33 6.87 -9.93 14.17
N PHE A 34 6.16 -9.90 13.04
CA PHE A 34 6.68 -10.36 11.77
C PHE A 34 7.86 -9.52 11.30
N THR A 35 7.75 -8.21 11.42
CA THR A 35 8.80 -7.26 11.04
C THR A 35 10.07 -7.46 11.85
N LEU A 36 9.96 -7.57 13.17
CA LEU A 36 11.10 -7.80 14.06
C LEU A 36 11.72 -9.17 13.86
N SER A 37 10.90 -10.21 13.64
CA SER A 37 11.40 -11.57 13.35
C SER A 37 12.26 -11.58 12.08
N VAL A 38 11.80 -10.93 11.00
CA VAL A 38 12.57 -10.83 9.76
C VAL A 38 13.82 -9.96 9.93
N ALA A 39 13.69 -8.82 10.64
CA ALA A 39 14.85 -7.95 10.91
C ALA A 39 15.92 -8.67 11.73
N ALA A 40 15.55 -9.43 12.76
CA ALA A 40 16.46 -10.22 13.58
C ALA A 40 17.19 -11.28 12.75
N LEU A 41 16.45 -12.01 11.91
CA LEU A 41 17.04 -13.02 11.01
C LEU A 41 17.97 -12.38 9.97
N ALA A 42 17.63 -11.22 9.43
CA ALA A 42 18.47 -10.49 8.49
C ALA A 42 19.78 -10.00 9.15
N LEU A 43 19.71 -9.54 10.41
CA LEU A 43 20.90 -9.16 11.19
C LEU A 43 21.76 -10.38 11.54
N LEU A 44 21.13 -11.47 11.97
CA LEU A 44 21.82 -12.72 12.28
C LEU A 44 22.53 -13.28 11.03
N SER A 45 21.82 -13.31 9.90
CA SER A 45 22.37 -13.73 8.60
C SER A 45 23.64 -12.94 8.22
N ALA A 46 23.62 -11.62 8.44
CA ALA A 46 24.79 -10.78 8.17
C ALA A 46 25.96 -11.09 9.11
N LYS A 47 25.69 -11.40 10.39
CA LYS A 47 26.71 -11.71 11.40
C LYS A 47 27.37 -13.06 11.16
N ILE A 48 26.59 -14.10 10.80
CA ILE A 48 27.08 -15.45 10.58
C ILE A 48 27.40 -15.74 9.10
N GLN A 49 27.25 -14.75 8.23
CA GLN A 49 27.49 -14.84 6.77
C GLN A 49 26.68 -15.96 6.08
N TRP A 50 25.49 -16.25 6.59
CA TRP A 50 24.61 -17.28 6.06
C TRP A 50 23.57 -16.72 5.09
N THR A 51 23.92 -16.73 3.80
CA THR A 51 23.11 -16.11 2.71
C THR A 51 21.71 -16.72 2.55
N GLN A 52 21.53 -18.02 2.84
CA GLN A 52 20.22 -18.65 2.77
C GLN A 52 19.25 -18.09 3.82
N LEU A 53 19.75 -17.75 5.00
CA LEU A 53 18.96 -17.13 6.06
C LEU A 53 18.46 -15.73 5.65
N ALA A 54 19.26 -14.99 4.90
CA ALA A 54 18.88 -13.69 4.39
C ALA A 54 17.62 -13.74 3.48
N ARG A 55 17.44 -14.84 2.72
CA ARG A 55 16.28 -15.00 1.83
C ARG A 55 14.94 -15.09 2.56
N VAL A 56 14.94 -15.39 3.84
CA VAL A 56 13.71 -15.38 4.68
C VAL A 56 13.03 -14.01 4.66
N GLY A 57 13.78 -12.92 4.46
CA GLY A 57 13.22 -11.57 4.32
C GLY A 57 12.20 -11.41 3.18
N PHE A 58 12.25 -12.24 2.13
CA PHE A 58 11.25 -12.21 1.06
C PHE A 58 9.85 -12.65 1.53
N TRP A 59 9.73 -13.33 2.66
CA TRP A 59 8.45 -13.73 3.22
C TRP A 59 7.73 -12.62 3.98
N LEU A 60 8.43 -11.52 4.33
CA LEU A 60 7.81 -10.43 5.11
C LEU A 60 6.59 -9.85 4.40
N LEU A 61 6.73 -9.49 3.12
CA LEU A 61 5.63 -8.92 2.35
C LEU A 61 4.45 -9.90 2.18
N PRO A 62 4.63 -11.16 1.71
CA PRO A 62 3.54 -12.12 1.62
C PRO A 62 2.82 -12.34 2.96
N LEU A 63 3.56 -12.47 4.06
CA LEU A 63 2.96 -12.67 5.38
C LEU A 63 2.14 -11.48 5.83
N THR A 64 2.64 -10.25 5.65
CA THR A 64 1.88 -9.05 5.98
C THR A 64 0.69 -8.84 5.06
N CYS A 65 0.78 -9.22 3.78
CA CYS A 65 -0.36 -9.21 2.87
C CYS A 65 -1.46 -10.19 3.33
N VAL A 66 -1.10 -11.43 3.68
CA VAL A 66 -2.07 -12.42 4.18
C VAL A 66 -2.73 -11.93 5.47
N LEU A 67 -1.96 -11.41 6.41
CA LEU A 67 -2.48 -10.84 7.64
C LEU A 67 -3.45 -9.67 7.38
N ALA A 68 -3.08 -8.75 6.50
CA ALA A 68 -3.92 -7.62 6.16
C ALA A 68 -5.22 -8.07 5.47
N MET A 69 -5.14 -9.07 4.57
CA MET A 69 -6.33 -9.63 3.89
C MET A 69 -7.27 -10.34 4.86
N SER A 70 -6.76 -11.10 5.84
CA SER A 70 -7.59 -11.75 6.84
C SER A 70 -8.32 -10.72 7.70
N ASN A 71 -7.63 -9.73 8.24
CA ASN A 71 -8.24 -8.67 9.04
C ASN A 71 -9.22 -7.79 8.24
N PHE A 72 -8.91 -7.49 6.98
CA PHE A 72 -9.83 -6.79 6.09
C PHE A 72 -11.09 -7.61 5.81
N GLY A 73 -10.95 -8.93 5.62
CA GLY A 73 -12.07 -9.85 5.48
C GLY A 73 -12.95 -9.88 6.74
N GLU A 74 -12.35 -9.94 7.92
CA GLU A 74 -13.09 -9.86 9.19
C GLU A 74 -13.85 -8.54 9.34
N ALA A 75 -13.23 -7.43 8.99
CA ALA A 75 -13.88 -6.12 8.99
C ALA A 75 -15.08 -6.06 8.03
N LEU A 76 -14.99 -6.69 6.86
CA LEU A 76 -16.06 -6.70 5.87
C LEU A 76 -17.21 -7.66 6.21
N PHE A 77 -16.89 -8.89 6.69
CA PHE A 77 -17.88 -9.98 6.82
C PHE A 77 -18.40 -10.15 8.23
N ILE A 78 -17.61 -9.78 9.26
CA ILE A 78 -17.96 -9.99 10.67
C ILE A 78 -18.32 -8.65 11.33
N GLY A 79 -17.96 -7.52 10.70
CA GLY A 79 -18.29 -6.18 11.18
C GLY A 79 -17.35 -5.68 12.29
N TYR A 80 -16.20 -6.31 12.50
CA TYR A 80 -15.15 -5.76 13.36
C TYR A 80 -14.58 -4.48 12.76
N ASP A 81 -14.54 -3.44 13.55
CA ASP A 81 -13.97 -2.16 13.12
C ASP A 81 -12.45 -2.14 13.29
N VAL A 82 -11.77 -2.92 12.45
CA VAL A 82 -10.30 -2.99 12.38
C VAL A 82 -9.84 -2.16 11.18
N TYR A 83 -8.84 -1.30 11.38
CA TYR A 83 -8.27 -0.46 10.32
C TYR A 83 -6.76 -0.26 10.50
N PRO A 84 -6.01 0.05 9.43
CA PRO A 84 -4.54 0.04 9.47
C PRO A 84 -3.90 0.97 10.50
N SER A 85 -4.48 2.14 10.76
CA SER A 85 -3.92 3.11 11.72
C SER A 85 -4.34 2.86 13.17
N GLN A 86 -5.18 1.86 13.43
CA GLN A 86 -5.70 1.57 14.77
C GLN A 86 -4.58 1.27 15.77
N GLY A 87 -4.70 1.82 16.97
CA GLY A 87 -3.70 1.66 18.04
C GLY A 87 -2.30 2.12 17.60
N TRP A 88 -1.32 1.21 17.55
CA TRP A 88 0.05 1.45 17.10
C TRP A 88 0.26 1.17 15.60
N GLY A 89 -0.81 1.02 14.81
CA GLY A 89 -0.78 0.55 13.44
C GLY A 89 0.12 1.37 12.53
N LEU A 90 0.08 2.70 12.60
CA LEU A 90 0.97 3.56 11.78
C LEU A 90 2.44 3.33 12.09
N LEU A 91 2.82 3.16 13.37
CA LEU A 91 4.21 2.88 13.75
C LEU A 91 4.63 1.49 13.29
N ALA A 92 3.75 0.50 13.40
CA ALA A 92 3.99 -0.85 12.92
C ALA A 92 4.20 -0.89 11.40
N LEU A 93 3.35 -0.19 10.64
CA LEU A 93 3.47 -0.07 9.18
C LEU A 93 4.72 0.70 8.78
N LEU A 94 5.09 1.76 9.49
CA LEU A 94 6.34 2.47 9.24
C LEU A 94 7.55 1.55 9.45
N ALA A 95 7.57 0.79 10.54
CA ALA A 95 8.63 -0.19 10.79
C ALA A 95 8.69 -1.26 9.69
N PHE A 96 7.53 -1.78 9.25
CA PHE A 96 7.43 -2.70 8.13
C PHE A 96 8.05 -2.10 6.85
N VAL A 97 7.66 -0.89 6.46
CA VAL A 97 8.17 -0.22 5.26
C VAL A 97 9.68 -0.04 5.34
N LEU A 98 10.20 0.43 6.47
CA LEU A 98 11.64 0.63 6.67
C LEU A 98 12.42 -0.69 6.55
N VAL A 99 11.96 -1.77 7.19
CA VAL A 99 12.61 -3.09 7.14
C VAL A 99 12.50 -3.68 5.74
N GLN A 100 11.34 -3.60 5.09
CA GLN A 100 11.10 -4.09 3.74
C GLN A 100 12.03 -3.41 2.73
N TYR A 101 12.06 -2.08 2.69
CA TYR A 101 12.94 -1.36 1.75
C TYR A 101 14.42 -1.52 2.10
N ARG A 102 14.78 -1.60 3.39
CA ARG A 102 16.16 -1.91 3.80
C ARG A 102 16.59 -3.30 3.36
N PHE A 103 15.67 -4.27 3.43
CA PHE A 103 15.91 -5.62 2.93
C PHE A 103 16.10 -5.62 1.41
N LEU A 104 15.19 -5.02 0.64
CA LEU A 104 15.31 -4.92 -0.83
C LEU A 104 16.62 -4.22 -1.26
N TRP A 105 17.01 -3.18 -0.54
CA TRP A 105 18.30 -2.52 -0.77
C TRP A 105 19.48 -3.47 -0.61
N ARG A 106 19.51 -4.30 0.42
CA ARG A 106 20.58 -5.26 0.66
C ARG A 106 20.64 -6.38 -0.39
N GLN A 107 19.48 -6.77 -0.91
CA GLN A 107 19.38 -7.86 -1.89
C GLN A 107 19.69 -7.43 -3.32
N ARG A 108 19.89 -6.15 -3.59
CA ARG A 108 20.07 -5.61 -4.95
C ARG A 108 21.26 -6.20 -5.73
N GLU A 109 22.28 -6.65 -5.03
CA GLU A 109 23.51 -7.21 -5.64
C GLU A 109 23.46 -8.74 -5.74
N ILE A 110 22.57 -9.40 -5.02
CA ILE A 110 22.54 -10.86 -4.87
C ILE A 110 21.36 -11.47 -5.62
N SER A 111 20.26 -10.76 -5.72
CA SER A 111 19.00 -11.26 -6.30
C SER A 111 18.80 -10.78 -7.73
N SER A 112 18.02 -11.55 -8.52
CA SER A 112 17.69 -11.14 -9.88
C SER A 112 16.88 -9.82 -9.90
N CYS A 113 17.18 -8.98 -10.88
CA CYS A 113 16.50 -7.69 -11.06
C CYS A 113 14.97 -7.84 -11.17
N GLY A 114 14.49 -8.86 -11.89
CA GLY A 114 13.06 -9.11 -12.05
C GLY A 114 12.34 -9.49 -10.75
N LEU A 115 12.98 -10.26 -9.87
CA LEU A 115 12.41 -10.59 -8.57
C LEU A 115 12.28 -9.35 -7.69
N LEU A 116 13.32 -8.52 -7.63
CA LEU A 116 13.31 -7.29 -6.85
C LEU A 116 12.30 -6.28 -7.39
N SER A 117 12.21 -6.13 -8.72
CA SER A 117 11.18 -5.35 -9.40
C SER A 117 9.77 -5.77 -8.96
N ALA A 118 9.47 -7.07 -9.01
CA ALA A 118 8.19 -7.60 -8.56
C ALA A 118 7.89 -7.23 -7.09
N PHE A 119 8.89 -7.35 -6.20
CA PHE A 119 8.71 -6.98 -4.80
C PHE A 119 8.51 -5.47 -4.60
N HIS A 120 9.15 -4.61 -5.39
CA HIS A 120 8.87 -3.17 -5.37
C HIS A 120 7.43 -2.87 -5.79
N VAL A 121 6.96 -3.48 -6.89
CA VAL A 121 5.59 -3.32 -7.39
C VAL A 121 4.58 -3.80 -6.35
N LEU A 122 4.75 -5.02 -5.84
CA LEU A 122 3.84 -5.60 -4.85
C LEU A 122 3.83 -4.81 -3.54
N THR A 123 4.98 -4.33 -3.07
CA THR A 123 5.05 -3.48 -1.86
C THR A 123 4.25 -2.18 -2.06
N ALA A 124 4.41 -1.53 -3.21
CA ALA A 124 3.67 -0.31 -3.51
C ALA A 124 2.15 -0.57 -3.60
N TRP A 125 1.74 -1.64 -4.29
CA TRP A 125 0.32 -2.01 -4.40
C TRP A 125 -0.29 -2.37 -3.04
N PHE A 126 0.48 -3.06 -2.20
CA PHE A 126 0.08 -3.34 -0.82
C PHE A 126 -0.15 -2.05 -0.03
N LEU A 127 0.76 -1.07 -0.11
CA LEU A 127 0.60 0.22 0.55
C LEU A 127 -0.64 0.98 0.04
N PHE A 128 -0.94 0.93 -1.26
CA PHE A 128 -2.16 1.53 -1.81
C PHE A 128 -3.42 0.83 -1.29
N SER A 129 -3.39 -0.49 -1.13
CA SER A 129 -4.52 -1.22 -0.56
C SER A 129 -4.78 -0.87 0.91
N LEU A 130 -3.72 -0.58 1.67
CA LEU A 130 -3.86 -0.09 3.05
C LEU A 130 -4.47 1.32 3.10
N VAL A 131 -4.10 2.22 2.17
CA VAL A 131 -4.74 3.55 2.05
C VAL A 131 -6.23 3.40 1.73
N TYR A 132 -6.57 2.48 0.83
CA TYR A 132 -7.96 2.17 0.51
C TYR A 132 -8.73 1.65 1.74
N TRP A 133 -8.16 0.73 2.50
CA TRP A 133 -8.77 0.18 3.71
C TRP A 133 -8.98 1.26 4.77
N GLU A 134 -7.98 2.09 5.02
CA GLU A 134 -8.06 3.23 5.93
C GLU A 134 -9.17 4.20 5.52
N ALA A 135 -9.24 4.56 4.25
CA ALA A 135 -10.28 5.44 3.72
C ALA A 135 -11.69 4.86 3.86
N SER A 136 -11.83 3.54 3.69
CA SER A 136 -13.12 2.85 3.89
C SER A 136 -13.61 2.96 5.33
N HIS A 137 -12.70 2.87 6.32
CA HIS A 137 -13.02 3.09 7.72
C HIS A 137 -13.49 4.52 7.95
N TRP A 138 -12.70 5.52 7.57
CA TRP A 138 -13.03 6.92 7.77
C TRP A 138 -14.29 7.36 7.03
N GLN A 139 -14.55 6.80 5.85
CA GLN A 139 -15.81 7.06 5.15
C GLN A 139 -17.03 6.64 5.98
N ARG A 140 -16.97 5.46 6.64
CA ARG A 140 -18.05 4.96 7.51
C ARG A 140 -18.17 5.79 8.78
N GLU A 141 -17.05 6.07 9.44
CA GLU A 141 -17.00 6.81 10.70
C GLU A 141 -17.56 8.24 10.54
N LEU A 142 -17.16 8.91 9.46
CA LEU A 142 -17.61 10.27 9.15
C LEU A 142 -19.00 10.30 8.47
N GLN A 143 -19.58 9.13 8.20
CA GLN A 143 -20.86 9.00 7.48
C GLN A 143 -20.87 9.77 6.14
N TRP A 144 -19.73 9.77 5.45
CA TRP A 144 -19.61 10.43 4.15
C TRP A 144 -20.22 9.60 3.04
N TYR A 145 -21.23 10.18 2.38
CA TYR A 145 -21.94 9.58 1.26
C TYR A 145 -21.96 10.53 0.05
N GLY A 146 -22.33 10.01 -1.11
CA GLY A 146 -22.48 10.82 -2.33
C GLY A 146 -21.22 11.56 -2.71
N THR A 147 -21.29 12.87 -2.89
CA THR A 147 -20.19 13.72 -3.35
C THR A 147 -19.00 13.72 -2.39
N ASN A 148 -19.22 13.72 -1.08
CA ASN A 148 -18.15 13.73 -0.07
C ASN A 148 -17.35 12.43 -0.12
N ALA A 149 -18.00 11.28 -0.25
CA ALA A 149 -17.36 10.00 -0.45
C ALA A 149 -16.56 9.98 -1.77
N ALA A 150 -17.14 10.50 -2.85
CA ALA A 150 -16.47 10.56 -4.14
C ALA A 150 -15.15 11.38 -4.07
N ILE A 151 -15.15 12.51 -3.36
CA ILE A 151 -13.96 13.35 -3.15
C ILE A 151 -12.90 12.60 -2.32
N LEU A 152 -13.30 11.89 -1.25
CA LEU A 152 -12.37 11.06 -0.48
C LEU A 152 -11.68 10.02 -1.35
N TRP A 153 -12.43 9.27 -2.15
CA TRP A 153 -11.89 8.26 -3.06
C TRP A 153 -10.97 8.85 -4.13
N PHE A 154 -11.32 10.02 -4.68
CA PHE A 154 -10.45 10.77 -5.56
C PHE A 154 -9.11 11.10 -4.88
N ALA A 155 -9.14 11.64 -3.67
CA ALA A 155 -7.93 11.99 -2.93
C ALA A 155 -7.05 10.77 -2.66
N CYS A 156 -7.64 9.62 -2.28
CA CYS A 156 -6.91 8.36 -2.06
C CYS A 156 -6.20 7.82 -3.30
N LEU A 157 -6.68 8.14 -4.49
CA LEU A 157 -6.06 7.74 -5.75
C LEU A 157 -5.04 8.78 -6.23
N VAL A 158 -5.37 10.06 -6.14
CA VAL A 158 -4.54 11.14 -6.68
C VAL A 158 -3.32 11.44 -5.83
N VAL A 159 -3.45 11.46 -4.50
CA VAL A 159 -2.32 11.81 -3.62
C VAL A 159 -1.14 10.84 -3.81
N PRO A 160 -1.30 9.52 -3.73
CA PRO A 160 -0.19 8.60 -3.98
C PRO A 160 0.31 8.67 -5.42
N LEU A 161 -0.56 8.89 -6.41
CA LEU A 161 -0.14 9.03 -7.81
C LEU A 161 0.73 10.27 -8.02
N VAL A 162 0.35 11.44 -7.51
CA VAL A 162 1.14 12.68 -7.58
C VAL A 162 2.46 12.53 -6.83
N ALA A 163 2.46 11.88 -5.67
CA ALA A 163 3.68 11.57 -4.94
C ALA A 163 4.62 10.69 -5.77
N LEU A 164 4.13 9.63 -6.40
CA LEU A 164 4.91 8.79 -7.31
C LEU A 164 5.49 9.58 -8.48
N LEU A 165 4.66 10.36 -9.17
CA LEU A 165 5.09 11.17 -10.31
C LEU A 165 6.17 12.18 -9.93
N SER A 166 6.11 12.71 -8.72
CA SER A 166 7.11 13.63 -8.17
C SER A 166 8.42 12.92 -7.83
N LEU A 167 8.33 11.72 -7.24
CA LEU A 167 9.49 10.95 -6.79
C LEU A 167 10.22 10.25 -7.94
N THR A 168 9.53 9.82 -8.99
CA THR A 168 10.13 9.14 -10.16
C THR A 168 11.06 10.05 -10.97
N ASN A 169 10.98 11.36 -10.79
CA ASN A 169 11.89 12.32 -11.41
C ASN A 169 13.20 12.49 -10.61
N LYS A 170 13.29 11.94 -9.41
CA LYS A 170 14.49 12.05 -8.56
C LYS A 170 15.45 10.90 -8.82
N SER A 171 16.74 11.19 -8.88
CA SER A 171 17.81 10.20 -9.01
C SER A 171 18.13 9.48 -7.70
N ILE A 172 17.09 9.14 -6.92
CA ILE A 172 17.20 8.49 -5.61
C ILE A 172 16.74 7.04 -5.76
N TRP A 173 17.42 6.12 -5.10
CA TRP A 173 16.94 4.75 -4.95
C TRP A 173 15.62 4.76 -4.14
N PRO A 174 14.63 3.92 -4.50
CA PRO A 174 14.60 2.91 -5.56
C PRO A 174 14.20 3.45 -6.95
N PHE A 175 13.75 4.71 -7.05
CA PHE A 175 13.14 5.28 -8.26
C PHE A 175 14.09 5.32 -9.47
N ALA A 176 15.38 5.58 -9.24
CA ALA A 176 16.36 5.62 -10.32
C ALA A 176 16.60 4.23 -10.92
N GLN A 177 16.74 3.20 -10.07
CA GLN A 177 17.10 1.85 -10.49
C GLN A 177 15.92 1.10 -11.11
N TYR A 178 14.71 1.26 -10.58
CA TYR A 178 13.48 0.61 -11.01
C TYR A 178 12.53 1.59 -11.70
N SER A 179 13.09 2.55 -12.45
CA SER A 179 12.31 3.67 -13.02
C SER A 179 11.20 3.22 -13.95
N ALA A 180 11.38 2.12 -14.69
CA ALA A 180 10.35 1.55 -15.56
C ALA A 180 9.14 1.07 -14.76
N ASP A 181 9.36 0.37 -13.65
CA ASP A 181 8.29 -0.14 -12.79
C ASP A 181 7.53 0.98 -12.11
N TYR A 182 8.26 1.95 -11.55
CA TYR A 182 7.67 3.12 -10.88
C TYR A 182 6.95 4.07 -11.83
N LYS A 183 7.28 4.05 -13.12
CA LYS A 183 6.56 4.85 -14.14
C LYS A 183 5.38 4.11 -14.76
N ASN A 184 5.42 2.80 -14.89
CA ASN A 184 4.42 2.04 -15.65
C ASN A 184 3.57 1.13 -14.77
N LEU A 185 4.20 0.16 -14.08
CA LEU A 185 3.47 -0.89 -13.36
C LEU A 185 2.87 -0.40 -12.03
N ILE A 186 3.61 0.39 -11.27
CA ILE A 186 3.14 0.85 -9.96
C ILE A 186 1.95 1.83 -10.08
N PRO A 187 1.95 2.85 -10.98
CA PRO A 187 0.82 3.75 -11.12
C PRO A 187 -0.39 3.15 -11.86
N ALA A 188 -0.24 2.01 -12.54
CA ALA A 188 -1.30 1.41 -13.34
C ALA A 188 -2.63 1.19 -12.58
N PRO A 189 -2.67 0.57 -11.38
CA PRO A 189 -3.92 0.40 -10.64
C PRO A 189 -4.52 1.72 -10.18
N LEU A 190 -3.70 2.74 -9.87
CA LEU A 190 -4.19 4.07 -9.50
C LEU A 190 -4.82 4.78 -10.69
N LEU A 191 -4.22 4.69 -11.87
CA LEU A 191 -4.78 5.25 -13.11
C LEU A 191 -6.07 4.54 -13.50
N LEU A 192 -6.12 3.21 -13.42
CA LEU A 192 -7.34 2.46 -13.65
C LEU A 192 -8.41 2.85 -12.64
N GLY A 193 -8.06 2.96 -11.36
CA GLY A 193 -8.96 3.42 -10.30
C GLY A 193 -9.50 4.81 -10.57
N LEU A 194 -8.68 5.75 -11.03
CA LEU A 194 -9.10 7.10 -11.41
C LEU A 194 -10.07 7.10 -12.61
N LEU A 195 -9.83 6.24 -13.60
CA LEU A 195 -10.75 6.09 -14.74
C LEU A 195 -12.12 5.59 -14.28
N LEU A 196 -12.14 4.52 -13.46
CA LEU A 196 -13.38 3.98 -12.92
C LEU A 196 -14.08 4.99 -11.99
N TRP A 197 -13.32 5.70 -11.16
CA TRP A 197 -13.83 6.78 -10.33
C TRP A 197 -14.45 7.90 -11.17
N PHE A 198 -13.80 8.33 -12.26
CA PHE A 198 -14.31 9.36 -13.15
C PHE A 198 -15.67 8.97 -13.75
N ILE A 199 -15.79 7.72 -14.24
CA ILE A 199 -17.05 7.18 -14.77
C ILE A 199 -18.14 7.19 -13.67
N ALA A 200 -17.80 6.71 -12.47
CA ALA A 200 -18.74 6.71 -11.34
C ALA A 200 -19.14 8.13 -10.91
N ALA A 201 -18.19 9.06 -10.89
CA ALA A 201 -18.41 10.45 -10.50
C ALA A 201 -19.39 11.19 -11.42
N CYS A 202 -19.51 10.79 -12.69
CA CYS A 202 -20.51 11.34 -13.61
C CYS A 202 -21.96 11.07 -13.20
N HIS A 203 -22.20 10.15 -12.27
CA HIS A 203 -23.54 9.83 -11.76
C HIS A 203 -23.91 10.64 -10.52
N TYR A 204 -22.99 11.38 -9.92
CA TYR A 204 -23.25 12.22 -8.76
C TYR A 204 -23.64 13.64 -9.18
N SER A 205 -24.60 14.23 -8.45
CA SER A 205 -25.10 15.58 -8.75
C SER A 205 -24.12 16.71 -8.45
N GLY A 206 -23.02 16.43 -7.75
CA GLY A 206 -22.09 17.46 -7.28
C GLY A 206 -22.63 18.39 -6.19
N ILE A 207 -23.87 18.19 -5.77
CA ILE A 207 -24.50 18.99 -4.72
C ILE A 207 -23.90 18.58 -3.37
N THR A 208 -23.29 19.55 -2.69
CA THR A 208 -22.92 19.48 -1.28
C THR A 208 -23.85 20.40 -0.50
N ASP A 209 -24.13 20.09 0.75
CA ASP A 209 -25.13 20.79 1.59
C ASP A 209 -24.88 22.29 1.79
N GLN A 210 -23.75 22.83 1.33
CA GLN A 210 -23.35 24.18 1.70
C GLN A 210 -23.33 25.20 0.58
N PHE A 211 -22.97 24.86 -0.65
CA PHE A 211 -22.92 25.85 -1.74
C PHE A 211 -22.70 25.17 -3.10
N TYR A 212 -23.61 25.36 -4.03
CA TYR A 212 -23.46 24.86 -5.40
C TYR A 212 -23.11 26.00 -6.35
N LEU A 213 -21.85 26.04 -6.80
CA LEU A 213 -21.42 26.83 -7.93
C LEU A 213 -21.10 25.89 -9.10
N PRO A 214 -21.83 25.95 -10.20
CA PRO A 214 -21.49 25.16 -11.39
C PRO A 214 -20.05 25.41 -11.79
N ILE A 215 -19.33 24.34 -12.19
CA ILE A 215 -17.92 24.35 -12.63
C ILE A 215 -16.91 24.53 -11.48
N LEU A 216 -17.27 25.13 -10.36
CA LEU A 216 -16.40 25.37 -9.21
C LEU A 216 -16.71 24.48 -8.01
N ASN A 217 -17.64 23.52 -8.16
CA ASN A 217 -17.86 22.54 -7.10
C ASN A 217 -16.68 21.56 -7.00
N PRO A 218 -16.41 20.99 -5.82
CA PRO A 218 -15.27 20.11 -5.63
C PRO A 218 -15.25 18.87 -6.55
N LEU A 219 -16.42 18.37 -6.96
CA LEU A 219 -16.54 17.22 -7.85
C LEU A 219 -16.10 17.56 -9.28
N ASP A 220 -16.54 18.70 -9.82
CA ASP A 220 -16.17 19.15 -11.16
C ASP A 220 -14.65 19.45 -11.24
N LEU A 221 -14.10 20.07 -10.18
CA LEU A 221 -12.66 20.30 -10.06
C LEU A 221 -11.86 18.99 -10.01
N ALA A 222 -12.37 18.00 -9.28
CA ALA A 222 -11.75 16.68 -9.22
C ALA A 222 -11.80 15.96 -10.59
N GLN A 223 -12.92 16.04 -11.31
CA GLN A 223 -13.05 15.49 -12.66
C GLN A 223 -12.10 16.20 -13.65
N ALA A 224 -11.99 17.53 -13.58
CA ALA A 224 -11.04 18.28 -14.39
C ALA A 224 -9.59 17.89 -14.08
N ALA A 225 -9.26 17.68 -12.80
CA ALA A 225 -7.94 17.21 -12.38
C ALA A 225 -7.61 15.82 -12.95
N VAL A 226 -8.58 14.89 -12.98
CA VAL A 226 -8.40 13.58 -13.60
C VAL A 226 -8.04 13.72 -15.08
N LEU A 227 -8.75 14.56 -15.84
CA LEU A 227 -8.46 14.78 -17.26
C LEU A 227 -7.05 15.36 -17.46
N ILE A 228 -6.62 16.31 -16.61
CA ILE A 228 -5.27 16.88 -16.65
C ILE A 228 -4.22 15.79 -16.34
N ILE A 229 -4.46 14.94 -15.36
CA ILE A 229 -3.55 13.83 -15.01
C ILE A 229 -3.40 12.88 -16.19
N PHE A 230 -4.50 12.47 -16.84
CA PHE A 230 -4.44 11.60 -18.01
C PHE A 230 -3.71 12.26 -19.17
N ALA A 231 -3.99 13.53 -19.49
CA ALA A 231 -3.28 14.27 -20.52
C ALA A 231 -1.77 14.35 -20.23
N TYR A 232 -1.40 14.59 -18.97
CA TYR A 232 -0.01 14.61 -18.52
C TYR A 232 0.68 13.25 -18.64
N THR A 233 0.02 12.16 -18.26
CA THR A 233 0.56 10.80 -18.32
C THR A 233 0.76 10.34 -19.77
N VAL A 234 -0.18 10.65 -20.66
CA VAL A 234 -0.04 10.40 -22.10
C VAL A 234 1.12 11.21 -22.69
N LYS A 235 1.20 12.52 -22.40
CA LYS A 235 2.29 13.38 -22.88
C LYS A 235 3.68 12.90 -22.44
N ARG A 236 3.79 12.33 -21.25
CA ARG A 236 5.06 11.79 -20.71
C ARG A 236 5.39 10.37 -21.22
N GLY A 237 4.55 9.76 -22.03
CA GLY A 237 4.75 8.42 -22.57
C GLY A 237 4.59 7.30 -21.53
N PHE A 238 3.87 7.56 -20.41
CA PHE A 238 3.44 6.52 -19.48
C PHE A 238 2.40 5.57 -20.12
N ILE A 239 1.61 6.09 -21.05
CA ILE A 239 0.72 5.33 -21.90
C ILE A 239 1.19 5.55 -23.33
N LYS A 240 1.85 4.56 -23.93
CA LYS A 240 2.13 4.59 -25.37
C LYS A 240 0.80 4.26 -26.08
N LEU A 241 0.19 5.27 -26.65
CA LEU A 241 -0.80 5.07 -27.66
C LEU A 241 -0.02 4.78 -28.95
N ASP A 242 0.13 3.50 -29.30
CA ASP A 242 0.68 3.12 -30.60
C ASP A 242 -0.27 3.70 -31.67
N SER A 243 0.24 4.66 -32.42
CA SER A 243 -0.41 5.28 -33.57
C SER A 243 -0.16 4.46 -34.82
#